data_6dbd603b4853700959ea9da915a086c8
#
_entry.id   6dbd603b4853700959ea9da915a086c8
#
_cell.length_a   1.000
_cell.length_b   1.000
_cell.length_c   1.000
_cell.angle_alpha   90.00
_cell.angle_beta   90.00
_cell.angle_gamma   90.00
#
_symmetry.space_group_name_H-M   'P 1'
#
loop_
_entity.id
_entity.type
_entity.pdbx_description
1 polymer ?
#
loop_
_entity_poly.entity_id
_entity_poly.type
_entity_poly.pdbx_seq_one_letter_code
_entity_poly.pdbx_strand_id
1 'polypeptide(L)'
;ILYSPSFRRLQGKMQIMGIKSDAFYRNRLTHSLEVAQIARSIAALLSETCEDKCKGMYKDDIYVLDAAALAHDIGHPAFGHKGERVLNEIAKKRGMRFEGNAQNYRVLRKLEIKDPEWQGLNLTYRTLLAINKYIIAEYTGKDKFMYQDDYVFLNEIRNRYKLSDQRTLDVQIIEIADDIAYAVHDL
;
A
#
# COMPACT_ATOMS: atom_id res chain seq x y z
N ILE A 1 10.90 5.03 -3.40
CA ILE A 1 10.12 3.78 -3.59
C ILE A 1 10.62 3.06 -4.84
N LEU A 2 10.51 3.61 -6.05
CA LEU A 2 10.89 2.98 -7.33
C LEU A 2 12.29 2.33 -7.33
N TYR A 3 13.26 2.95 -6.65
CA TYR A 3 14.62 2.46 -6.58
C TYR A 3 14.90 1.55 -5.37
N SER A 4 13.87 1.25 -4.57
CA SER A 4 14.05 0.35 -3.42
C SER A 4 14.13 -1.12 -3.86
N PRO A 5 15.00 -1.94 -3.25
CA PRO A 5 15.03 -3.38 -3.48
C PRO A 5 13.69 -4.06 -3.23
N SER A 6 12.92 -3.62 -2.25
CA SER A 6 11.60 -4.18 -1.94
C SER A 6 10.60 -3.96 -3.07
N PHE A 7 10.59 -2.79 -3.72
CA PHE A 7 9.75 -2.54 -4.88
C PHE A 7 10.18 -3.42 -6.07
N ARG A 8 11.48 -3.48 -6.36
CA ARG A 8 12.00 -4.31 -7.47
C ARG A 8 11.71 -5.80 -7.28
N ARG A 9 11.66 -6.31 -6.05
CA ARG A 9 11.29 -7.71 -5.76
C ARG A 9 9.85 -8.05 -6.18
N LEU A 10 8.97 -7.06 -6.37
CA LEU A 10 7.63 -7.28 -6.91
C LEU A 10 7.65 -7.93 -8.31
N GLN A 11 8.70 -7.72 -9.09
CA GLN A 11 8.88 -8.37 -10.39
C GLN A 11 8.86 -9.91 -10.30
N GLY A 12 9.41 -10.47 -9.24
CA GLY A 12 9.44 -11.91 -9.00
C GLY A 12 8.19 -12.47 -8.30
N LYS A 13 7.17 -11.65 -8.03
CA LYS A 13 5.93 -12.06 -7.38
C LYS A 13 4.79 -12.02 -8.39
N MET A 14 4.13 -13.17 -8.58
CA MET A 14 2.98 -13.28 -9.48
C MET A 14 1.76 -12.55 -8.90
N GLN A 15 1.02 -11.85 -9.76
CA GLN A 15 -0.26 -11.26 -9.40
C GLN A 15 -1.41 -12.23 -9.69
N ILE A 16 -1.45 -12.78 -10.90
CA ILE A 16 -2.47 -13.74 -11.34
C ILE A 16 -1.77 -14.90 -12.04
N MET A 17 -2.16 -16.14 -11.73
CA MET A 17 -1.75 -17.31 -12.48
C MET A 17 -2.63 -17.43 -13.72
N GLY A 18 -2.13 -17.02 -14.88
CA GLY A 18 -2.77 -17.29 -16.16
C GLY A 18 -2.78 -18.79 -16.48
N ILE A 19 -3.95 -19.32 -16.86
CA ILE A 19 -4.13 -20.75 -17.22
C ILE A 19 -3.60 -21.05 -18.62
N LYS A 20 -3.34 -20.05 -19.46
CA LYS A 20 -2.88 -20.24 -20.84
C LYS A 20 -1.87 -19.19 -21.28
N SER A 21 -0.75 -19.69 -21.77
CA SER A 21 0.23 -19.12 -22.71
C SER A 21 1.04 -17.87 -22.35
N ASP A 22 2.23 -17.98 -22.65
CA ASP A 22 3.50 -17.27 -22.74
C ASP A 22 3.51 -15.75 -23.01
N ALA A 23 2.41 -15.07 -23.23
CA ALA A 23 2.43 -13.70 -23.74
C ALA A 23 2.11 -12.60 -22.72
N PHE A 24 1.36 -12.89 -21.65
CA PHE A 24 0.95 -11.87 -20.68
C PHE A 24 1.12 -12.32 -19.23
N TYR A 25 2.32 -12.15 -18.73
CA TYR A 25 2.66 -12.42 -17.35
C TYR A 25 2.51 -11.17 -16.50
N ARG A 26 1.39 -11.02 -15.76
CA ARG A 26 1.21 -9.90 -14.85
C ARG A 26 1.89 -10.21 -13.52
N ASN A 27 3.00 -9.56 -13.25
CA ASN A 27 3.63 -9.58 -11.95
C ASN A 27 3.15 -8.39 -11.09
N ARG A 28 3.47 -8.42 -9.79
CA ARG A 28 3.05 -7.35 -8.87
C ARG A 28 3.70 -6.00 -9.15
N LEU A 29 4.85 -5.97 -9.82
CA LEU A 29 5.51 -4.73 -10.20
C LEU A 29 4.72 -4.01 -11.30
N THR A 30 4.35 -4.73 -12.37
CA THR A 30 3.54 -4.14 -13.46
C THR A 30 2.17 -3.71 -12.97
N HIS A 31 1.54 -4.51 -12.10
CA HIS A 31 0.30 -4.13 -11.44
C HIS A 31 0.43 -2.84 -10.64
N SER A 32 1.46 -2.70 -9.79
CA SER A 32 1.67 -1.47 -9.02
C SER A 32 1.90 -0.24 -9.91
N LEU A 33 2.53 -0.40 -11.07
CA LEU A 33 2.68 0.68 -12.05
C LEU A 33 1.34 1.08 -12.68
N GLU A 34 0.50 0.10 -13.01
CA GLU A 34 -0.86 0.34 -13.54
C GLU A 34 -1.73 1.06 -12.52
N VAL A 35 -1.76 0.58 -11.27
CA VAL A 35 -2.50 1.21 -10.17
C VAL A 35 -2.04 2.67 -9.98
N ALA A 36 -0.74 2.93 -10.00
CA ALA A 36 -0.21 4.28 -9.87
C ALA A 36 -0.64 5.18 -11.03
N GLN A 37 -0.66 4.67 -12.26
CA GLN A 37 -1.12 5.42 -13.43
C GLN A 37 -2.62 5.74 -13.34
N ILE A 38 -3.45 4.78 -12.95
CA ILE A 38 -4.90 4.96 -12.79
C ILE A 38 -5.17 5.95 -11.65
N ALA A 39 -4.50 5.80 -10.50
CA ALA A 39 -4.64 6.70 -9.36
C ALA A 39 -4.31 8.15 -9.73
N ARG A 40 -3.24 8.39 -10.49
CA ARG A 40 -2.91 9.72 -11.01
C ARG A 40 -4.02 10.29 -11.92
N SER A 41 -4.58 9.46 -12.78
CA SER A 41 -5.67 9.88 -13.67
C SER A 41 -6.93 10.26 -12.90
N ILE A 42 -7.29 9.49 -11.87
CA ILE A 42 -8.42 9.79 -10.97
C ILE A 42 -8.16 11.10 -10.23
N ALA A 43 -6.96 11.29 -9.67
CA ALA A 43 -6.61 12.49 -8.93
C ALA A 43 -6.61 13.75 -9.81
N ALA A 44 -6.13 13.66 -11.05
CA ALA A 44 -6.18 14.75 -12.02
C ALA A 44 -7.63 15.12 -12.31
N LEU A 45 -8.48 14.13 -12.62
CA LEU A 45 -9.91 14.35 -12.88
C LEU A 45 -10.61 15.00 -11.68
N LEU A 46 -10.38 14.53 -10.46
CA LEU A 46 -10.93 15.11 -9.26
C LEU A 46 -10.48 16.55 -9.06
N SER A 47 -9.21 16.86 -9.32
CA SER A 47 -8.68 18.22 -9.21
C SER A 47 -9.32 19.22 -10.18
N GLU A 48 -9.77 18.74 -11.34
CA GLU A 48 -10.40 19.55 -12.39
C GLU A 48 -11.92 19.69 -12.18
N THR A 49 -12.58 18.59 -11.79
CA THR A 49 -14.05 18.52 -11.78
C THR A 49 -14.69 18.84 -10.43
N CYS A 50 -13.93 18.76 -9.33
CA CYS A 50 -14.47 19.00 -7.99
C CYS A 50 -14.55 20.52 -7.72
N GLU A 51 -15.78 21.06 -7.60
CA GLU A 51 -16.02 22.50 -7.61
C GLU A 51 -15.51 23.24 -6.36
N ASP A 52 -15.64 22.70 -5.14
CA ASP A 52 -15.36 23.51 -3.94
C ASP A 52 -14.28 22.96 -3.00
N LYS A 53 -14.26 21.66 -2.75
CA LYS A 53 -13.41 21.07 -1.70
C LYS A 53 -12.13 20.40 -2.20
N CYS A 54 -12.12 19.97 -3.45
CA CYS A 54 -11.03 19.20 -4.04
C CYS A 54 -10.33 19.92 -5.20
N LYS A 55 -10.82 21.11 -5.59
CA LYS A 55 -10.26 21.87 -6.71
C LYS A 55 -8.77 22.17 -6.50
N GLY A 56 -7.95 21.67 -7.40
CA GLY A 56 -6.50 21.84 -7.32
C GLY A 56 -5.80 21.00 -6.23
N MET A 57 -6.51 20.12 -5.53
CA MET A 57 -5.97 19.35 -4.39
C MET A 57 -4.72 18.55 -4.75
N TYR A 58 -4.66 17.99 -5.95
CA TYR A 58 -3.54 17.17 -6.41
C TYR A 58 -2.60 17.88 -7.38
N LYS A 59 -2.73 19.19 -7.56
CA LYS A 59 -1.88 19.94 -8.49
C LYS A 59 -0.39 19.80 -8.16
N ASP A 60 -0.05 19.93 -6.87
CA ASP A 60 1.33 19.87 -6.39
C ASP A 60 1.63 18.55 -5.63
N ASP A 61 0.61 17.85 -5.16
CA ASP A 61 0.70 16.71 -4.28
C ASP A 61 0.55 15.35 -4.99
N ILE A 62 0.42 15.34 -6.30
CA ILE A 62 0.21 14.13 -7.11
C ILE A 62 1.30 13.07 -6.85
N TYR A 63 2.52 13.49 -6.54
CA TYR A 63 3.64 12.59 -6.26
C TYR A 63 3.49 11.81 -4.95
N VAL A 64 2.73 12.32 -3.97
CA VAL A 64 2.43 11.60 -2.74
C VAL A 64 1.53 10.41 -3.05
N LEU A 65 0.49 10.63 -3.86
CA LEU A 65 -0.42 9.60 -4.30
C LEU A 65 0.28 8.56 -5.17
N ASP A 66 1.09 9.00 -6.13
CA ASP A 66 1.90 8.13 -6.99
C ASP A 66 2.83 7.24 -6.17
N ALA A 67 3.56 7.82 -5.21
CA ALA A 67 4.43 7.07 -4.32
C ALA A 67 3.67 6.04 -3.48
N ALA A 68 2.52 6.40 -2.93
CA ALA A 68 1.70 5.51 -2.13
C ALA A 68 1.11 4.37 -2.97
N ALA A 69 0.64 4.67 -4.18
CA ALA A 69 0.12 3.67 -5.12
C ALA A 69 1.20 2.68 -5.56
N LEU A 70 2.41 3.15 -5.88
CA LEU A 70 3.55 2.27 -6.17
C LEU A 70 3.91 1.35 -5.00
N ALA A 71 3.70 1.83 -3.78
CA ALA A 71 4.12 1.11 -2.58
C ALA A 71 3.05 0.15 -2.02
N HIS A 72 1.80 0.19 -2.50
CA HIS A 72 0.67 -0.48 -1.84
C HIS A 72 0.85 -1.99 -1.64
N ASP A 73 1.60 -2.65 -2.51
CA ASP A 73 1.76 -4.12 -2.56
C ASP A 73 3.15 -4.65 -2.14
N ILE A 74 4.08 -3.78 -1.71
CA ILE A 74 5.48 -4.15 -1.39
C ILE A 74 5.55 -5.25 -0.33
N GLY A 75 4.71 -5.19 0.69
CA GLY A 75 4.66 -6.15 1.80
C GLY A 75 3.96 -7.46 1.49
N HIS A 76 3.36 -7.59 0.32
CA HIS A 76 2.62 -8.79 -0.03
C HIS A 76 3.56 -10.00 -0.19
N PRO A 77 3.25 -11.16 0.43
CA PRO A 77 4.12 -12.32 0.39
C PRO A 77 4.10 -13.03 -0.98
N ALA A 78 5.07 -13.89 -1.20
CA ALA A 78 5.04 -14.82 -2.33
C ALA A 78 3.80 -15.74 -2.23
N PHE A 79 3.27 -16.16 -3.38
CA PHE A 79 2.08 -17.01 -3.50
C PHE A 79 0.76 -16.37 -3.01
N GLY A 80 0.68 -15.03 -3.00
CA GLY A 80 -0.54 -14.27 -2.72
C GLY A 80 -1.17 -14.59 -1.36
N HIS A 81 -2.50 -14.59 -1.29
CA HIS A 81 -3.24 -14.86 -0.05
C HIS A 81 -3.03 -16.27 0.53
N LYS A 82 -2.68 -17.26 -0.29
CA LYS A 82 -2.30 -18.58 0.24
C LYS A 82 -1.01 -18.50 1.02
N GLY A 83 0.01 -17.85 0.48
CA GLY A 83 1.27 -17.60 1.17
C GLY A 83 1.09 -16.78 2.44
N GLU A 84 0.24 -15.75 2.41
CA GLU A 84 -0.10 -14.94 3.59
C GLU A 84 -0.68 -15.80 4.72
N ARG A 85 -1.64 -16.67 4.42
CA ARG A 85 -2.23 -17.59 5.40
C ARG A 85 -1.20 -18.51 6.02
N VAL A 86 -0.38 -19.16 5.20
CA VAL A 86 0.67 -20.06 5.68
C VAL A 86 1.69 -19.34 6.56
N LEU A 87 2.13 -18.15 6.16
CA LEU A 87 3.03 -17.32 6.98
C LEU A 87 2.40 -16.94 8.31
N ASN A 88 1.11 -16.57 8.31
CA ASN A 88 0.39 -16.23 9.55
C ASN A 88 0.24 -17.47 10.47
N GLU A 89 -0.02 -18.67 9.92
CA GLU A 89 -0.06 -19.90 10.71
C GLU A 89 1.30 -20.24 11.35
N ILE A 90 2.39 -20.05 10.60
CA ILE A 90 3.74 -20.23 11.12
C ILE A 90 4.07 -19.21 12.21
N ALA A 91 3.70 -17.94 11.98
CA ALA A 91 3.89 -16.87 12.94
C ALA A 91 3.12 -17.12 14.25
N LYS A 92 1.86 -17.56 14.17
CA LYS A 92 1.02 -17.89 15.32
C LYS A 92 1.64 -18.96 16.23
N LYS A 93 2.33 -19.97 15.67
CA LYS A 93 3.06 -20.98 16.46
C LYS A 93 4.17 -20.39 17.32
N ARG A 94 4.60 -19.17 17.04
CA ARG A 94 5.64 -18.42 17.78
C ARG A 94 5.09 -17.23 18.54
N GLY A 95 3.76 -17.16 18.74
CA GLY A 95 3.10 -16.03 19.41
C GLY A 95 3.12 -14.73 18.61
N MET A 96 3.37 -14.80 17.29
CA MET A 96 3.40 -13.65 16.40
C MET A 96 2.24 -13.73 15.39
N ARG A 97 2.06 -12.68 14.62
CA ARG A 97 1.08 -12.62 13.53
C ARG A 97 1.72 -12.07 12.26
N PHE A 98 1.15 -12.42 11.11
CA PHE A 98 1.54 -11.88 9.81
C PHE A 98 0.30 -11.41 9.05
N GLU A 99 0.37 -10.20 8.47
CA GLU A 99 -0.63 -9.62 7.59
C GLU A 99 0.07 -8.76 6.54
N GLY A 100 -0.34 -8.89 5.27
CA GLY A 100 0.37 -8.30 4.13
C GLY A 100 0.46 -6.78 4.18
N ASN A 101 -0.63 -6.07 4.54
CA ASN A 101 -0.61 -4.60 4.65
C ASN A 101 0.17 -4.12 5.87
N ALA A 102 0.09 -4.84 7.01
CA ALA A 102 0.93 -4.56 8.17
C ALA A 102 2.41 -4.69 7.82
N GLN A 103 2.76 -5.75 7.09
CA GLN A 103 4.13 -5.96 6.62
C GLN A 103 4.56 -4.89 5.61
N ASN A 104 3.65 -4.46 4.73
CA ASN A 104 3.90 -3.37 3.78
C ASN A 104 4.32 -2.09 4.51
N TYR A 105 3.52 -1.68 5.48
CA TYR A 105 3.81 -0.51 6.28
C TYR A 105 5.14 -0.63 7.03
N ARG A 106 5.39 -1.79 7.64
CA ARG A 106 6.65 -2.08 8.36
C ARG A 106 7.87 -2.03 7.45
N VAL A 107 7.79 -2.59 6.25
CA VAL A 107 8.90 -2.53 5.28
C VAL A 107 9.25 -1.09 4.98
N LEU A 108 8.29 -0.27 4.64
CA LEU A 108 8.50 1.12 4.25
C LEU A 108 8.96 2.02 5.40
N ARG A 109 8.42 1.78 6.59
CA ARG A 109 8.73 2.60 7.76
C ARG A 109 10.04 2.22 8.45
N LYS A 110 10.41 0.93 8.44
CA LYS A 110 11.52 0.43 9.27
C LYS A 110 12.56 -0.41 8.56
N LEU A 111 12.15 -1.30 7.64
CA LEU A 111 13.03 -2.37 7.16
C LEU A 111 13.77 -2.03 5.88
N GLU A 112 13.21 -1.19 5.02
CA GLU A 112 13.85 -0.76 3.77
C GLU A 112 14.78 0.41 4.07
N ILE A 113 16.00 0.11 4.46
CA ILE A 113 17.00 1.12 4.85
C ILE A 113 17.70 1.61 3.59
N LYS A 114 17.62 2.91 3.33
CA LYS A 114 18.30 3.58 2.25
C LYS A 114 19.44 4.47 2.74
N ASP A 115 19.32 4.97 3.94
CA ASP A 115 20.29 5.82 4.60
C ASP A 115 20.48 5.31 6.04
N PRO A 116 21.72 5.15 6.54
CA PRO A 116 21.97 4.68 7.90
C PRO A 116 21.48 5.62 9.00
N GLU A 117 21.25 6.89 8.68
CA GLU A 117 20.73 7.89 9.65
C GLU A 117 19.24 7.75 9.91
N TRP A 118 18.47 7.05 9.03
CA TRP A 118 17.03 6.98 9.11
C TRP A 118 16.51 5.54 9.12
N GLN A 119 15.46 5.31 9.88
CA GLN A 119 14.73 4.06 9.77
C GLN A 119 13.83 4.07 8.54
N GLY A 120 13.79 2.96 7.81
CA GLY A 120 12.96 2.81 6.63
C GLY A 120 13.37 3.77 5.50
N LEU A 121 12.38 4.16 4.71
CA LEU A 121 12.55 5.09 3.59
C LEU A 121 12.40 6.56 3.98
N ASN A 122 12.20 6.87 5.25
CA ASN A 122 11.95 8.22 5.75
C ASN A 122 10.85 8.96 4.96
N LEU A 123 9.73 8.29 4.73
CA LEU A 123 8.60 8.85 3.99
C LEU A 123 7.89 9.93 4.79
N THR A 124 7.26 10.88 4.08
CA THR A 124 6.42 11.90 4.73
C THR A 124 5.24 11.27 5.44
N TYR A 125 4.71 11.93 6.47
CA TYR A 125 3.54 11.46 7.19
C TYR A 125 2.33 11.26 6.28
N ARG A 126 2.13 12.16 5.30
CA ARG A 126 1.05 12.02 4.33
C ARG A 126 1.21 10.75 3.48
N THR A 127 2.41 10.46 3.00
CA THR A 127 2.67 9.23 2.24
C THR A 127 2.40 7.99 3.10
N LEU A 128 2.83 7.98 4.36
CA LEU A 128 2.58 6.88 5.29
C LEU A 128 1.08 6.69 5.58
N LEU A 129 0.31 7.77 5.68
CA LEU A 129 -1.14 7.73 5.82
C LEU A 129 -1.83 7.21 4.56
N ALA A 130 -1.34 7.60 3.37
CA ALA A 130 -1.88 7.19 2.08
C ALA A 130 -1.68 5.69 1.76
N ILE A 131 -0.65 5.08 2.32
CA ILE A 131 -0.36 3.64 2.14
C ILE A 131 -1.24 2.76 3.04
N ASN A 132 -1.76 3.31 4.14
CA ASN A 132 -2.35 2.49 5.19
C ASN A 132 -3.86 2.30 5.02
N LYS A 133 -4.23 1.14 4.50
CA LYS A 133 -5.62 0.72 4.27
C LYS A 133 -6.39 0.41 5.56
N TYR A 134 -5.73 -0.19 6.57
CA TYR A 134 -6.36 -0.69 7.79
C TYR A 134 -5.70 -0.11 9.04
N ILE A 135 -6.43 0.75 9.76
CA ILE A 135 -5.97 1.36 11.01
C ILE A 135 -6.59 0.59 12.17
N ILE A 136 -6.13 -0.64 12.36
CA ILE A 136 -6.65 -1.57 13.36
C ILE A 136 -5.47 -2.10 14.16
N ALA A 137 -5.52 -1.97 15.48
CA ALA A 137 -4.45 -2.47 16.33
C ALA A 137 -4.41 -4.00 16.35
N GLU A 138 -3.21 -4.56 16.38
CA GLU A 138 -2.98 -6.02 16.40
C GLU A 138 -3.68 -6.72 17.57
N TYR A 139 -3.72 -6.10 18.75
CA TYR A 139 -4.34 -6.66 19.95
C TYR A 139 -5.85 -6.90 19.82
N THR A 140 -6.52 -6.29 18.83
CA THR A 140 -7.95 -6.52 18.59
C THR A 140 -8.29 -7.93 18.09
N GLY A 141 -7.28 -8.70 17.67
CA GLY A 141 -7.45 -10.05 17.15
C GLY A 141 -8.06 -10.15 15.76
N LYS A 142 -8.40 -9.03 15.11
CA LYS A 142 -8.96 -9.00 13.75
C LYS A 142 -7.92 -9.51 12.73
N ASP A 143 -8.40 -10.08 11.62
CA ASP A 143 -7.52 -10.62 10.56
C ASP A 143 -6.70 -9.53 9.87
N LYS A 144 -7.30 -8.36 9.66
CA LYS A 144 -6.62 -7.16 9.16
C LYS A 144 -6.21 -6.28 10.33
N PHE A 145 -4.92 -5.99 10.43
CA PHE A 145 -4.35 -5.22 11.54
C PHE A 145 -3.07 -4.49 11.14
N MET A 146 -2.57 -3.64 12.01
CA MET A 146 -1.21 -3.11 12.00
C MET A 146 -0.43 -3.69 13.17
N TYR A 147 0.85 -3.92 12.99
CA TYR A 147 1.73 -4.26 14.12
C TYR A 147 1.70 -3.16 15.17
N GLN A 148 1.73 -3.55 16.44
CA GLN A 148 1.42 -2.66 17.58
C GLN A 148 2.21 -1.34 17.57
N ASP A 149 3.50 -1.39 17.34
CA ASP A 149 4.37 -0.21 17.35
C ASP A 149 4.17 0.70 16.11
N ASP A 150 3.77 0.12 14.98
CA ASP A 150 3.40 0.86 13.78
C ASP A 150 2.03 1.53 13.94
N TYR A 151 1.09 0.84 14.60
CA TYR A 151 -0.21 1.40 14.96
C TYR A 151 -0.08 2.61 15.90
N VAL A 152 0.71 2.47 16.98
CA VAL A 152 0.93 3.57 17.93
C VAL A 152 1.49 4.79 17.22
N PHE A 153 2.53 4.62 16.41
CA PHE A 153 3.15 5.70 15.64
C PHE A 153 2.16 6.38 14.69
N LEU A 154 1.38 5.61 13.92
CA LEU A 154 0.42 6.18 13.00
C LEU A 154 -0.71 6.92 13.72
N ASN A 155 -1.16 6.38 14.86
CA ASN A 155 -2.21 6.98 15.67
C ASN A 155 -1.75 8.32 16.30
N GLU A 156 -0.49 8.43 16.70
CA GLU A 156 0.10 9.71 17.14
C GLU A 156 0.07 10.77 16.02
N ILE A 157 0.41 10.39 14.79
CA ILE A 157 0.31 11.29 13.64
C ILE A 157 -1.14 11.73 13.43
N ARG A 158 -2.10 10.80 13.44
CA ARG A 158 -3.52 11.11 13.27
C ARG A 158 -4.04 12.06 14.32
N ASN A 159 -3.69 11.82 15.59
CA ASN A 159 -4.07 12.68 16.69
C ASN A 159 -3.46 14.09 16.56
N ARG A 160 -2.17 14.17 16.21
CA ARG A 160 -1.48 15.45 15.97
C ARG A 160 -2.17 16.31 14.93
N TYR A 161 -2.62 15.70 13.84
CA TYR A 161 -3.27 16.39 12.73
C TYR A 161 -4.81 16.38 12.83
N LYS A 162 -5.38 15.90 13.92
CA LYS A 162 -6.83 15.80 14.16
C LYS A 162 -7.58 15.11 13.01
N LEU A 163 -6.99 14.05 12.48
CA LEU A 163 -7.59 13.26 11.42
C LEU A 163 -8.67 12.35 11.99
N SER A 164 -9.77 12.20 11.22
CA SER A 164 -10.84 11.25 11.56
C SER A 164 -10.36 9.80 11.49
N ASP A 165 -11.14 8.86 12.04
CA ASP A 165 -10.85 7.42 11.93
C ASP A 165 -11.14 6.84 10.52
N GLN A 166 -11.61 7.67 9.61
CA GLN A 166 -11.88 7.27 8.24
C GLN A 166 -10.59 7.18 7.41
N ARG A 167 -10.64 6.41 6.33
CA ARG A 167 -9.59 6.35 5.31
C ARG A 167 -9.39 7.72 4.68
N THR A 168 -8.14 8.08 4.43
CA THR A 168 -7.83 9.32 3.70
C THR A 168 -8.34 9.23 2.27
N LEU A 169 -8.52 10.35 1.61
CA LEU A 169 -8.89 10.39 0.20
C LEU A 169 -7.84 9.69 -0.67
N ASP A 170 -6.56 9.84 -0.32
CA ASP A 170 -5.46 9.14 -1.02
C ASP A 170 -5.67 7.62 -1.00
N VAL A 171 -6.01 7.03 0.16
CA VAL A 171 -6.30 5.60 0.29
C VAL A 171 -7.50 5.20 -0.56
N GLN A 172 -8.57 5.99 -0.55
CA GLN A 172 -9.79 5.70 -1.32
C GLN A 172 -9.52 5.70 -2.84
N ILE A 173 -8.73 6.66 -3.33
CA ILE A 173 -8.32 6.72 -4.74
C ILE A 173 -7.49 5.49 -5.11
N ILE A 174 -6.54 5.09 -4.27
CA ILE A 174 -5.69 3.92 -4.53
C ILE A 174 -6.53 2.64 -4.54
N GLU A 175 -7.50 2.48 -3.64
CA GLU A 175 -8.39 1.32 -3.62
C GLU A 175 -9.23 1.23 -4.91
N ILE A 176 -9.81 2.35 -5.36
CA ILE A 176 -10.56 2.38 -6.63
C ILE A 176 -9.64 2.07 -7.81
N ALA A 177 -8.42 2.61 -7.81
CA ALA A 177 -7.46 2.34 -8.87
C ALA A 177 -7.02 0.87 -8.91
N ASP A 178 -6.86 0.23 -7.75
CA ASP A 178 -6.55 -1.19 -7.61
C ASP A 178 -7.71 -2.06 -8.14
N ASP A 179 -8.94 -1.75 -7.76
CA ASP A 179 -10.15 -2.45 -8.24
C ASP A 179 -10.30 -2.33 -9.76
N ILE A 180 -10.07 -1.13 -10.34
CA ILE A 180 -10.11 -0.93 -11.80
C ILE A 180 -9.01 -1.74 -12.48
N ALA A 181 -7.78 -1.72 -11.95
CA ALA A 181 -6.67 -2.48 -12.49
C ALA A 181 -6.94 -3.99 -12.46
N TYR A 182 -7.65 -4.51 -11.47
CA TYR A 182 -8.10 -5.90 -11.43
C TYR A 182 -9.19 -6.17 -12.47
N ALA A 183 -10.22 -5.33 -12.53
CA ALA A 183 -11.36 -5.53 -13.42
C ALA A 183 -10.97 -5.56 -14.91
N VAL A 184 -10.03 -4.72 -15.33
CA VAL A 184 -9.53 -4.70 -16.73
C VAL A 184 -8.79 -5.98 -17.10
N HIS A 185 -8.27 -6.71 -16.12
CA HIS A 185 -7.52 -7.94 -16.38
C HIS A 185 -8.38 -9.20 -16.40
N ASP A 186 -9.55 -9.16 -15.79
CA ASP A 186 -10.49 -10.29 -15.73
C ASP A 186 -11.41 -10.34 -16.98
N LEU A 187 -11.30 -9.33 -17.87
CA LEU A 187 -11.96 -9.26 -19.18
C LEU A 187 -11.09 -9.86 -20.29
#